data_4b085a8a91e6cfcbff9888361cc78399
#
_entry.id   4b085a8a91e6cfcbff9888361cc78399
#
_cell.length_a   1.000
_cell.length_b   1.000
_cell.length_c   1.000
_cell.angle_alpha   90.00
_cell.angle_beta   90.00
_cell.angle_gamma   90.00
#
_symmetry.space_group_name_H-M   'P 1'
#
loop_
_entity.id
_entity.type
_entity.pdbx_description
1 polymer ?
#
loop_
_entity_poly.entity_id
_entity_poly.type
_entity_poly.pdbx_seq_one_letter_code
_entity_poly.pdbx_strand_id
1 'polypeptide(L)'
;MTSPPRRSSPNRLPVIASVVFAIAAAGGIGVGLLGVALGGPPATPAGDGRIAWPAATPDPLKRPTAIVPVVPAPALALTDQDGRPFDLASMRGTPALVFFGYTHCPDVCPTTLADVRDAVKRSPVPVRVVFVTIDPVRDDAAALKQYLSFYDAGFTGLTGTAAEIRRAADAWGVQYARIDNGSANGYAMAHTADAFLVDAAGRLRDRIWFGAGPDVFVDRIASLVARPLPGDTASSGPVASPPASAPPAATPAAIAPPSGSPAAGSTTVLPTLTTTVIRVGANRLVMTVSDPNNRELAFPDVTAHFTFRDADPAVPPIAVDGYFIWVSVGNKGAFVVDVSFPMPGAWTGTIALQKATGPIGAADFPFSVVDRGSTPAIGDPAPSIHTPTAADPNAGENLYGITTDVFPDPRFYQFSVDQLLAAHRPFVLTFYSPAYCPTTACGPLLKNMKAIANEFPDVAFVHVEPHMMTNYGGRLMPDYSTGQLEFNDLAKAYGIPVEPFVFVVDAQGRIAASFELIVGSDEIRAAIRAATGGGA
;
A
#
# COMPACT_ATOMS: atom_id res chain seq x y z
N MET A 1 6.98 17.54 66.52
CA MET A 1 5.92 18.29 67.21
C MET A 1 4.84 18.58 66.15
N THR A 2 3.82 17.84 66.29
CA THR A 2 2.36 18.07 66.27
C THR A 2 1.69 18.44 64.98
N SER A 3 1.09 17.42 64.33
CA SER A 3 -0.24 17.53 63.65
C SER A 3 -1.32 17.71 64.74
N PRO A 4 -2.58 17.96 64.47
CA PRO A 4 -3.56 17.87 63.37
C PRO A 4 -4.64 19.00 63.41
N PRO A 5 -5.94 18.93 62.98
CA PRO A 5 -6.72 17.85 62.37
C PRO A 5 -7.66 18.26 61.22
N ARG A 6 -8.30 17.22 60.62
CA ARG A 6 -9.44 17.22 59.70
C ARG A 6 -10.69 17.95 60.20
N ARG A 7 -11.52 18.44 59.24
CA ARG A 7 -12.98 18.36 59.34
C ARG A 7 -13.68 18.21 57.97
N SER A 8 -14.67 17.40 58.03
CA SER A 8 -15.59 16.76 57.09
C SER A 8 -16.68 17.65 56.51
N SER A 9 -17.13 17.31 55.30
CA SER A 9 -18.39 17.47 54.55
C SER A 9 -19.64 18.09 55.27
N PRO A 10 -20.71 18.48 54.52
CA PRO A 10 -21.51 17.59 53.69
C PRO A 10 -22.20 18.16 52.41
N ASN A 11 -22.59 17.16 51.55
CA ASN A 11 -23.69 17.16 50.57
C ASN A 11 -24.69 18.32 50.51
N ARG A 12 -25.02 18.76 49.31
CA ARG A 12 -26.40 19.04 48.87
C ARG A 12 -26.54 18.92 47.35
N LEU A 13 -27.29 17.94 46.88
CA LEU A 13 -28.01 17.90 45.63
C LEU A 13 -29.18 18.89 45.65
N PRO A 14 -29.61 19.45 44.52
CA PRO A 14 -31.02 19.69 44.32
C PRO A 14 -31.61 18.85 43.19
N VAL A 15 -32.67 18.17 43.57
CA VAL A 15 -33.74 17.62 42.76
C VAL A 15 -34.45 18.76 42.05
N ILE A 16 -34.64 18.68 40.74
CA ILE A 16 -35.62 19.48 40.02
C ILE A 16 -36.60 18.57 39.30
N ALA A 17 -37.83 18.78 39.67
CA ALA A 17 -39.02 18.04 39.36
C ALA A 17 -39.45 18.10 37.90
N SER A 18 -40.10 17.04 37.48
CA SER A 18 -40.93 16.89 36.30
C SER A 18 -42.10 17.89 36.29
N VAL A 19 -42.30 18.56 35.14
CA VAL A 19 -43.58 19.21 34.84
C VAL A 19 -44.17 18.52 33.60
N VAL A 20 -45.22 17.76 33.85
CA VAL A 20 -46.17 17.27 32.86
C VAL A 20 -47.13 18.40 32.55
N PHE A 21 -47.31 18.78 31.30
CA PHE A 21 -48.44 19.60 30.86
C PHE A 21 -49.23 18.80 29.82
N ALA A 22 -50.37 18.34 30.26
CA ALA A 22 -51.47 17.90 29.41
C ALA A 22 -52.31 19.12 29.02
N ILE A 23 -52.55 19.32 27.74
CA ILE A 23 -53.65 20.14 27.25
C ILE A 23 -54.42 19.32 26.21
N ALA A 24 -55.67 19.08 26.53
CA ALA A 24 -56.62 18.40 25.67
C ALA A 24 -57.46 19.41 24.88
N ALA A 25 -57.69 19.04 23.62
CA ALA A 25 -58.91 19.18 22.80
C ALA A 25 -59.48 20.58 22.47
N ALA A 26 -59.59 20.85 21.27
CA ALA A 26 -60.75 21.04 20.41
C ALA A 26 -60.58 22.17 19.39
N GLY A 27 -60.89 21.91 18.15
CA GLY A 27 -61.11 22.93 17.13
C GLY A 27 -60.54 22.52 15.77
N GLY A 28 -61.32 21.80 14.97
CA GLY A 28 -60.97 21.50 13.60
C GLY A 28 -60.94 22.72 12.69
N ILE A 29 -60.20 22.66 11.65
CA ILE A 29 -60.49 23.09 10.28
C ILE A 29 -59.28 22.63 9.45
N GLY A 30 -59.55 21.95 8.34
CA GLY A 30 -58.55 21.33 7.47
C GLY A 30 -57.71 22.34 6.68
N VAL A 31 -56.47 21.95 6.43
CA VAL A 31 -55.68 22.34 5.25
C VAL A 31 -54.62 21.27 4.99
N GLY A 32 -54.61 20.82 3.79
CA GLY A 32 -53.47 20.32 3.00
C GLY A 32 -52.50 19.36 3.62
N LEU A 33 -52.61 18.07 3.31
CA LEU A 33 -51.55 17.09 3.39
C LEU A 33 -50.36 17.53 2.53
N LEU A 34 -49.33 18.13 3.13
CA LEU A 34 -47.97 18.03 2.61
C LEU A 34 -47.34 16.79 3.25
N GLY A 35 -47.30 15.70 2.51
CA GLY A 35 -46.65 14.48 2.95
C GLY A 35 -45.13 14.69 3.05
N VAL A 36 -44.64 14.91 4.26
CA VAL A 36 -43.25 14.66 4.58
C VAL A 36 -43.11 13.15 4.60
N ALA A 37 -42.62 12.59 3.52
CA ALA A 37 -42.15 11.22 3.49
C ALA A 37 -41.00 11.11 4.48
N LEU A 38 -41.27 10.59 5.67
CA LEU A 38 -40.25 10.03 6.54
C LEU A 38 -39.64 8.89 5.74
N GLY A 39 -38.43 9.09 5.25
CA GLY A 39 -37.67 8.03 4.60
C GLY A 39 -37.54 6.85 5.55
N GLY A 40 -38.28 5.78 5.26
CA GLY A 40 -38.05 4.49 5.88
C GLY A 40 -36.63 4.05 5.58
N PRO A 41 -36.07 3.08 6.36
CA PRO A 41 -34.79 2.49 6.04
C PRO A 41 -34.81 2.03 4.58
N PRO A 42 -33.71 2.19 3.82
CA PRO A 42 -33.67 1.78 2.43
C PRO A 42 -34.16 0.33 2.33
N ALA A 43 -35.16 0.13 1.49
CA ALA A 43 -35.76 -1.17 1.29
C ALA A 43 -34.65 -2.14 0.91
N THR A 44 -34.45 -3.18 1.69
CA THR A 44 -33.67 -4.35 1.30
C THR A 44 -34.25 -4.82 -0.04
N PRO A 45 -33.43 -4.99 -1.09
CA PRO A 45 -33.94 -5.51 -2.33
C PRO A 45 -34.50 -6.92 -2.07
N ALA A 46 -35.81 -7.05 -2.15
CA ALA A 46 -36.50 -8.33 -2.19
C ALA A 46 -36.21 -8.95 -3.56
N GLY A 47 -35.07 -9.59 -3.66
CA GLY A 47 -34.59 -10.32 -4.84
C GLY A 47 -33.92 -11.60 -4.37
N ASP A 48 -33.63 -12.48 -5.29
CA ASP A 48 -33.01 -13.80 -5.17
C ASP A 48 -31.65 -13.86 -4.43
N GLY A 49 -31.29 -12.83 -3.64
CA GLY A 49 -30.02 -12.70 -2.93
C GLY A 49 -28.84 -12.31 -3.81
N ARG A 50 -29.03 -12.17 -5.11
CA ARG A 50 -27.96 -11.77 -6.01
C ARG A 50 -27.71 -10.28 -5.95
N ILE A 51 -26.44 -9.91 -5.80
CA ILE A 51 -26.00 -8.52 -5.89
C ILE A 51 -26.01 -8.12 -7.38
N ALA A 52 -26.84 -7.14 -7.75
CA ALA A 52 -26.76 -6.54 -9.09
C ALA A 52 -25.51 -5.65 -9.15
N TRP A 53 -24.44 -6.17 -9.74
CA TRP A 53 -23.20 -5.43 -9.91
C TRP A 53 -23.34 -4.39 -11.03
N PRO A 54 -22.84 -3.16 -10.84
CA PRO A 54 -22.68 -2.24 -11.96
C PRO A 54 -21.73 -2.84 -13.00
N ALA A 55 -21.92 -2.46 -14.26
CA ALA A 55 -21.09 -2.93 -15.37
C ALA A 55 -19.59 -2.73 -15.08
N ALA A 56 -18.77 -3.60 -15.70
CA ALA A 56 -17.32 -3.65 -15.52
C ALA A 56 -16.67 -2.26 -15.48
N THR A 57 -15.65 -2.13 -14.61
CA THR A 57 -14.85 -0.91 -14.48
C THR A 57 -14.39 -0.41 -15.85
N PRO A 58 -14.54 0.88 -16.17
CA PRO A 58 -14.06 1.42 -17.44
C PRO A 58 -12.58 1.13 -17.64
N ASP A 59 -12.21 0.74 -18.87
CA ASP A 59 -10.81 0.55 -19.26
C ASP A 59 -9.97 1.77 -18.83
N PRO A 60 -8.93 1.61 -17.99
CA PRO A 60 -8.12 2.72 -17.51
C PRO A 60 -7.45 3.51 -18.65
N LEU A 61 -7.19 2.88 -19.79
CA LEU A 61 -6.63 3.52 -20.97
C LEU A 61 -7.62 4.48 -21.66
N LYS A 62 -8.93 4.30 -21.46
CA LYS A 62 -9.99 5.13 -22.08
C LYS A 62 -10.37 6.36 -21.27
N ARG A 63 -9.75 6.61 -20.13
CA ARG A 63 -10.06 7.79 -19.29
C ARG A 63 -9.52 9.09 -19.89
N PRO A 64 -10.27 10.19 -19.73
CA PRO A 64 -9.72 11.53 -19.97
C PRO A 64 -8.52 11.73 -19.04
N THR A 65 -7.42 12.14 -19.62
CA THR A 65 -6.10 12.13 -18.99
C THR A 65 -5.63 13.48 -18.53
N ALA A 66 -6.41 14.51 -18.74
CA ALA A 66 -5.92 15.85 -18.55
C ALA A 66 -6.12 16.33 -17.10
N ILE A 67 -5.04 16.85 -16.52
CA ILE A 67 -5.17 17.82 -15.44
C ILE A 67 -5.91 19.01 -16.02
N VAL A 68 -7.11 19.27 -15.54
CA VAL A 68 -7.89 20.44 -15.96
C VAL A 68 -8.08 21.32 -14.74
N PRO A 69 -7.64 22.57 -14.78
CA PRO A 69 -6.93 23.24 -15.89
C PRO A 69 -5.47 22.83 -16.00
N VAL A 70 -4.91 22.88 -17.22
CA VAL A 70 -3.46 22.73 -17.48
C VAL A 70 -2.74 23.93 -16.86
N VAL A 71 -1.81 23.67 -15.96
CA VAL A 71 -1.09 24.70 -15.20
C VAL A 71 0.42 24.63 -15.48
N PRO A 72 1.17 25.73 -15.33
CA PRO A 72 2.62 25.65 -15.34
C PRO A 72 3.11 24.63 -14.31
N ALA A 73 4.06 23.77 -14.69
CA ALA A 73 4.70 22.89 -13.74
C ALA A 73 5.39 23.72 -12.64
N PRO A 74 5.28 23.31 -11.37
CA PRO A 74 5.96 24.00 -10.28
C PRO A 74 7.47 24.04 -10.52
N ALA A 75 8.14 25.08 -10.04
CA ALA A 75 9.60 25.19 -10.15
C ALA A 75 10.27 24.01 -9.44
N LEU A 76 11.34 23.50 -10.04
CA LEU A 76 12.16 22.44 -9.49
C LEU A 76 13.63 22.83 -9.70
N ALA A 77 14.19 23.49 -8.70
CA ALA A 77 15.58 23.95 -8.66
C ALA A 77 16.29 23.22 -7.52
N LEU A 78 17.16 22.26 -7.87
CA LEU A 78 17.85 21.35 -6.95
C LEU A 78 19.27 21.06 -7.49
N THR A 79 19.98 20.13 -6.88
CA THR A 79 21.29 19.65 -7.34
C THR A 79 21.15 18.29 -8.02
N ASP A 80 21.76 18.12 -9.20
CA ASP A 80 21.75 16.86 -9.92
C ASP A 80 22.76 15.84 -9.37
N GLN A 81 22.71 14.59 -9.88
CA GLN A 81 23.62 13.52 -9.51
C GLN A 81 25.08 13.74 -9.89
N ASP A 82 25.40 14.79 -10.65
CA ASP A 82 26.77 15.21 -10.97
C ASP A 82 27.23 16.42 -10.11
N GLY A 83 26.42 16.82 -9.13
CA GLY A 83 26.69 17.95 -8.24
C GLY A 83 26.46 19.33 -8.89
N ARG A 84 25.74 19.40 -10.00
CA ARG A 84 25.47 20.64 -10.73
C ARG A 84 24.09 21.20 -10.36
N PRO A 85 23.95 22.53 -10.35
CA PRO A 85 22.63 23.14 -10.23
C PRO A 85 21.71 22.70 -11.38
N PHE A 86 20.51 22.26 -11.04
CA PHE A 86 19.46 21.85 -11.97
C PHE A 86 18.26 22.76 -11.85
N ASP A 87 17.66 23.11 -12.99
CA ASP A 87 16.37 23.79 -13.07
C ASP A 87 15.51 23.09 -14.13
N LEU A 88 14.29 22.70 -13.77
CA LEU A 88 13.34 22.05 -14.68
C LEU A 88 13.05 22.92 -15.91
N ALA A 89 13.11 24.23 -15.79
CA ALA A 89 12.95 25.15 -16.92
C ALA A 89 13.99 24.93 -18.04
N SER A 90 15.16 24.37 -17.74
CA SER A 90 16.18 24.00 -18.72
C SER A 90 15.78 22.85 -19.64
N MET A 91 14.73 22.10 -19.27
CA MET A 91 14.22 20.99 -20.07
C MET A 91 13.12 21.38 -21.06
N ARG A 92 12.75 22.66 -21.14
CA ARG A 92 11.81 23.15 -22.16
C ARG A 92 12.23 22.74 -23.57
N GLY A 93 11.25 22.41 -24.39
CA GLY A 93 11.46 21.84 -25.73
C GLY A 93 11.40 20.32 -25.77
N THR A 94 11.48 19.65 -24.60
CA THR A 94 11.33 18.19 -24.47
C THR A 94 10.40 17.88 -23.31
N PRO A 95 9.39 17.02 -23.48
CA PRO A 95 8.56 16.54 -22.38
C PRO A 95 9.40 15.88 -21.29
N ALA A 96 8.91 15.93 -20.04
CA ALA A 96 9.57 15.31 -18.90
C ALA A 96 8.58 14.51 -18.06
N LEU A 97 9.04 13.39 -17.52
CA LEU A 97 8.41 12.66 -16.43
C LEU A 97 9.17 12.98 -15.14
N VAL A 98 8.48 13.54 -14.15
CA VAL A 98 9.05 13.85 -12.84
C VAL A 98 8.47 12.85 -11.82
N PHE A 99 9.34 12.20 -11.06
CA PHE A 99 8.95 11.20 -10.06
C PHE A 99 9.70 11.45 -8.74
N PHE A 100 8.95 11.51 -7.63
CA PHE A 100 9.52 11.66 -6.30
C PHE A 100 9.63 10.30 -5.63
N GLY A 101 10.82 9.98 -5.09
CA GLY A 101 11.09 8.69 -4.48
C GLY A 101 12.38 8.68 -3.68
N TYR A 102 12.90 7.51 -3.34
CA TYR A 102 14.18 7.36 -2.63
C TYR A 102 14.88 6.05 -3.00
N THR A 103 16.23 6.02 -2.91
CA THR A 103 17.02 4.87 -3.40
C THR A 103 16.84 3.62 -2.56
N HIS A 104 16.53 3.77 -1.27
CA HIS A 104 16.30 2.68 -0.33
C HIS A 104 14.84 2.20 -0.31
N CYS A 105 14.03 2.63 -1.28
CA CYS A 105 12.68 2.13 -1.45
C CYS A 105 12.73 0.67 -1.90
N PRO A 106 12.16 -0.26 -1.11
CA PRO A 106 12.31 -1.68 -1.42
C PRO A 106 11.51 -2.09 -2.67
N ASP A 107 10.61 -1.20 -3.20
CA ASP A 107 9.60 -1.74 -4.10
C ASP A 107 8.92 -0.71 -5.03
N VAL A 108 8.25 0.34 -4.53
CA VAL A 108 7.47 1.28 -5.35
C VAL A 108 8.34 2.00 -6.37
N CYS A 109 9.48 2.53 -5.92
CA CYS A 109 10.37 3.28 -6.79
C CYS A 109 11.04 2.40 -7.86
N PRO A 110 11.59 1.21 -7.53
CA PRO A 110 12.12 0.29 -8.55
C PRO A 110 11.08 -0.09 -9.61
N THR A 111 9.86 -0.42 -9.20
CA THR A 111 8.79 -0.81 -10.12
C THR A 111 8.39 0.35 -11.03
N THR A 112 8.17 1.54 -10.47
CA THR A 112 7.81 2.73 -11.26
C THR A 112 8.92 3.11 -12.24
N LEU A 113 10.19 3.10 -11.82
CA LEU A 113 11.31 3.42 -12.69
C LEU A 113 11.50 2.38 -13.81
N ALA A 114 11.20 1.11 -13.56
CA ALA A 114 11.20 0.07 -14.60
C ALA A 114 10.09 0.33 -15.63
N ASP A 115 8.86 0.63 -15.18
CA ASP A 115 7.74 0.97 -16.05
C ASP A 115 8.04 2.22 -16.88
N VAL A 116 8.58 3.28 -16.26
CA VAL A 116 8.99 4.52 -16.93
C VAL A 116 10.08 4.26 -17.95
N ARG A 117 11.12 3.47 -17.61
CA ARG A 117 12.19 3.08 -18.55
C ARG A 117 11.61 2.40 -19.79
N ASP A 118 10.74 1.41 -19.58
CA ASP A 118 10.16 0.64 -20.68
C ASP A 118 9.18 1.50 -21.50
N ALA A 119 8.48 2.42 -20.88
CA ALA A 119 7.62 3.37 -21.56
C ALA A 119 8.42 4.39 -22.40
N VAL A 120 9.50 4.94 -21.85
CA VAL A 120 10.37 5.90 -22.58
C VAL A 120 11.01 5.24 -23.80
N LYS A 121 11.45 3.98 -23.72
CA LYS A 121 11.97 3.22 -24.87
C LYS A 121 10.93 3.01 -25.98
N ARG A 122 9.65 2.94 -25.63
CA ARG A 122 8.51 2.72 -26.55
C ARG A 122 7.81 4.02 -26.95
N SER A 123 8.23 5.14 -26.36
CA SER A 123 7.60 6.44 -26.57
C SER A 123 7.73 6.92 -28.01
N PRO A 124 6.66 7.51 -28.61
CA PRO A 124 6.72 8.10 -29.95
C PRO A 124 7.54 9.39 -30.00
N VAL A 125 7.88 9.98 -28.85
CA VAL A 125 8.68 11.22 -28.75
C VAL A 125 9.74 11.06 -27.65
N PRO A 126 10.89 11.76 -27.76
CA PRO A 126 11.85 11.81 -26.68
C PRO A 126 11.23 12.36 -25.39
N VAL A 127 11.48 11.71 -24.27
CA VAL A 127 11.01 12.13 -22.93
C VAL A 127 12.19 12.09 -21.97
N ARG A 128 12.36 13.13 -21.18
CA ARG A 128 13.35 13.16 -20.11
C ARG A 128 12.73 12.63 -18.83
N VAL A 129 13.53 11.93 -18.03
CA VAL A 129 13.10 11.41 -16.72
C VAL A 129 13.89 12.11 -15.62
N VAL A 130 13.16 12.63 -14.64
CA VAL A 130 13.70 13.34 -13.48
C VAL A 130 13.23 12.63 -12.22
N PHE A 131 14.17 12.06 -11.48
CA PHE A 131 13.94 11.43 -10.20
C PHE A 131 14.36 12.41 -9.09
N VAL A 132 13.45 12.76 -8.18
CA VAL A 132 13.71 13.67 -7.07
C VAL A 132 13.73 12.89 -5.79
N THR A 133 14.84 12.88 -5.05
CA THR A 133 14.84 12.19 -3.76
C THR A 133 13.97 12.91 -2.73
N ILE A 134 13.29 12.12 -1.91
CA ILE A 134 12.60 12.57 -0.68
C ILE A 134 13.38 12.22 0.58
N ASP A 135 14.55 11.59 0.43
CA ASP A 135 15.42 11.17 1.52
C ASP A 135 16.86 11.65 1.33
N PRO A 136 17.09 12.94 1.35
CA PRO A 136 18.42 13.49 1.10
C PRO A 136 19.47 13.12 2.16
N VAL A 137 19.07 12.46 3.25
CA VAL A 137 19.98 11.97 4.28
C VAL A 137 20.76 10.74 3.80
N ARG A 138 20.09 9.85 3.04
CA ARG A 138 20.69 8.62 2.48
C ARG A 138 21.01 8.74 1.00
N ASP A 139 20.36 9.66 0.28
CA ASP A 139 20.43 9.79 -1.17
C ASP A 139 21.25 11.03 -1.56
N ASP A 140 22.56 10.91 -1.44
CA ASP A 140 23.47 11.89 -2.00
C ASP A 140 23.58 11.76 -3.55
N ALA A 141 24.33 12.66 -4.18
CA ALA A 141 24.53 12.66 -5.62
C ALA A 141 25.11 11.35 -6.15
N ALA A 142 26.05 10.74 -5.43
CA ALA A 142 26.70 9.48 -5.82
C ALA A 142 25.71 8.29 -5.71
N ALA A 143 24.92 8.22 -4.64
CA ALA A 143 23.91 7.20 -4.45
C ALA A 143 22.84 7.27 -5.55
N LEU A 144 22.36 8.47 -5.88
CA LEU A 144 21.41 8.68 -6.99
C LEU A 144 21.99 8.25 -8.34
N LYS A 145 23.23 8.64 -8.63
CA LYS A 145 23.89 8.26 -9.87
C LYS A 145 24.02 6.74 -10.00
N GLN A 146 24.44 6.06 -8.95
CA GLN A 146 24.52 4.61 -8.92
C GLN A 146 23.14 3.95 -9.10
N TYR A 147 22.15 4.40 -8.34
CA TYR A 147 20.81 3.85 -8.38
C TYR A 147 20.15 3.98 -9.77
N LEU A 148 20.18 5.16 -10.35
CA LEU A 148 19.56 5.40 -11.65
C LEU A 148 20.28 4.69 -12.80
N SER A 149 21.57 4.41 -12.68
CA SER A 149 22.31 3.65 -13.70
C SER A 149 21.77 2.24 -13.94
N PHE A 150 21.06 1.66 -12.98
CA PHE A 150 20.39 0.36 -13.16
C PHE A 150 19.18 0.41 -14.11
N TYR A 151 18.62 1.60 -14.32
CA TYR A 151 17.45 1.79 -15.19
C TYR A 151 17.85 2.40 -16.54
N ASP A 152 18.39 3.60 -16.52
CA ASP A 152 18.88 4.27 -17.71
C ASP A 152 19.87 5.40 -17.31
N ALA A 153 21.04 5.41 -17.93
CA ALA A 153 22.07 6.43 -17.67
C ALA A 153 21.63 7.86 -18.04
N GLY A 154 20.58 8.00 -18.87
CA GLY A 154 19.99 9.30 -19.24
C GLY A 154 18.98 9.85 -18.22
N PHE A 155 18.65 9.10 -17.16
CA PHE A 155 17.78 9.61 -16.11
C PHE A 155 18.52 10.62 -15.25
N THR A 156 17.83 11.69 -14.86
CA THR A 156 18.39 12.74 -14.00
C THR A 156 17.89 12.56 -12.58
N GLY A 157 18.82 12.36 -11.64
CA GLY A 157 18.53 12.29 -10.20
C GLY A 157 18.79 13.63 -9.53
N LEU A 158 17.88 14.08 -8.69
CA LEU A 158 17.98 15.35 -8.00
C LEU A 158 18.00 15.16 -6.49
N THR A 159 18.90 15.86 -5.81
CA THR A 159 19.00 15.95 -4.36
C THR A 159 19.18 17.40 -3.92
N GLY A 160 19.20 17.63 -2.63
CA GLY A 160 19.37 18.95 -2.03
C GLY A 160 19.30 18.87 -0.51
N THR A 161 19.21 20.00 0.16
CA THR A 161 18.94 20.03 1.60
C THR A 161 17.52 19.55 1.89
N ALA A 162 17.27 19.03 3.09
CA ALA A 162 15.93 18.60 3.49
C ALA A 162 14.87 19.71 3.32
N ALA A 163 15.24 20.97 3.52
CA ALA A 163 14.36 22.12 3.34
C ALA A 163 14.05 22.40 1.85
N GLU A 164 15.01 22.19 0.95
CA GLU A 164 14.81 22.34 -0.49
C GLU A 164 13.92 21.24 -1.04
N ILE A 165 14.17 19.99 -0.62
CA ILE A 165 13.34 18.84 -0.98
C ILE A 165 11.91 19.03 -0.47
N ARG A 166 11.72 19.50 0.78
CA ARG A 166 10.38 19.77 1.32
C ARG A 166 9.65 20.83 0.49
N ARG A 167 10.31 21.95 0.19
CA ARG A 167 9.69 23.00 -0.66
C ARG A 167 9.32 22.49 -2.06
N ALA A 168 10.20 21.67 -2.68
CA ALA A 168 9.91 21.07 -3.96
C ALA A 168 8.71 20.12 -3.88
N ALA A 169 8.70 19.23 -2.92
CA ALA A 169 7.60 18.28 -2.69
C ALA A 169 6.26 19.00 -2.46
N ASP A 170 6.24 19.99 -1.57
CA ASP A 170 5.03 20.77 -1.26
C ASP A 170 4.49 21.50 -2.51
N ALA A 171 5.37 22.09 -3.32
CA ALA A 171 4.98 22.76 -4.55
C ALA A 171 4.37 21.78 -5.59
N TRP A 172 4.82 20.53 -5.60
CA TRP A 172 4.32 19.48 -6.49
C TRP A 172 3.13 18.70 -5.90
N GLY A 173 2.70 19.03 -4.68
CA GLY A 173 1.63 18.31 -3.96
C GLY A 173 2.05 16.90 -3.57
N VAL A 174 3.36 16.68 -3.36
CA VAL A 174 3.92 15.41 -2.92
C VAL A 174 4.04 15.43 -1.41
N GLN A 175 3.34 14.50 -0.77
CA GLN A 175 3.46 14.26 0.66
C GLN A 175 4.47 13.15 0.90
N TYR A 176 5.27 13.27 1.95
CA TYR A 176 6.15 12.20 2.40
C TYR A 176 6.42 12.30 3.91
N ALA A 177 6.63 11.14 4.53
CA ALA A 177 6.99 11.03 5.94
C ALA A 177 7.97 9.88 6.18
N ARG A 178 8.80 10.03 7.18
CA ARG A 178 9.65 8.95 7.69
C ARG A 178 8.84 8.01 8.55
N ILE A 179 9.04 6.69 8.37
CA ILE A 179 8.43 5.63 9.17
C ILE A 179 9.57 4.83 9.81
N ASP A 180 9.65 4.88 11.14
CA ASP A 180 10.58 4.05 11.89
C ASP A 180 9.96 2.65 12.04
N ASN A 181 10.45 1.69 11.27
CA ASN A 181 9.92 0.34 11.17
C ASN A 181 10.75 -0.72 11.91
N GLY A 182 11.72 -0.29 12.72
CA GLY A 182 12.61 -1.20 13.46
C GLY A 182 13.52 -2.07 12.58
N SER A 183 13.55 -1.83 11.27
CA SER A 183 14.40 -2.59 10.35
C SER A 183 15.89 -2.28 10.55
N ALA A 184 16.76 -3.21 10.13
CA ALA A 184 18.21 -3.02 10.13
C ALA A 184 18.67 -1.79 9.32
N ASN A 185 17.85 -1.33 8.36
CA ASN A 185 18.07 -0.13 7.55
C ASN A 185 17.53 1.15 8.19
N GLY A 186 17.04 1.06 9.43
CA GLY A 186 16.69 2.17 10.31
C GLY A 186 15.30 2.77 10.07
N TYR A 187 14.86 2.99 8.83
CA TYR A 187 13.54 3.56 8.53
C TYR A 187 13.14 3.39 7.07
N ALA A 188 11.84 3.47 6.80
CA ALA A 188 11.25 3.62 5.47
C ALA A 188 10.72 5.04 5.27
N MET A 189 10.37 5.39 4.02
CA MET A 189 9.67 6.63 3.69
C MET A 189 8.32 6.30 3.06
N ALA A 190 7.23 6.75 3.66
CA ALA A 190 5.95 6.82 2.96
C ALA A 190 5.93 8.06 2.07
N HIS A 191 5.39 7.94 0.87
CA HIS A 191 5.29 9.09 -0.03
C HIS A 191 4.22 8.92 -1.10
N THR A 192 3.80 10.05 -1.67
CA THR A 192 3.02 10.08 -2.91
C THR A 192 3.83 9.44 -4.03
N ALA A 193 3.31 8.38 -4.63
CA ALA A 193 4.02 7.55 -5.60
C ALA A 193 3.64 7.83 -7.08
N ASP A 194 3.03 8.97 -7.36
CA ASP A 194 2.64 9.35 -8.71
C ASP A 194 3.82 9.91 -9.50
N ALA A 195 3.82 9.67 -10.81
CA ALA A 195 4.69 10.35 -11.75
C ALA A 195 3.95 11.52 -12.42
N PHE A 196 4.63 12.61 -12.62
CA PHE A 196 4.08 13.83 -13.19
C PHE A 196 4.56 14.01 -14.63
N LEU A 197 3.63 14.14 -15.58
CA LEU A 197 3.95 14.37 -16.99
C LEU A 197 3.94 15.88 -17.28
N VAL A 198 5.07 16.41 -17.69
CA VAL A 198 5.28 17.81 -18.07
C VAL A 198 5.49 17.89 -19.58
N ASP A 199 4.79 18.79 -20.26
CA ASP A 199 4.96 18.99 -21.70
C ASP A 199 6.21 19.84 -22.06
N ALA A 200 6.51 19.92 -23.34
CA ALA A 200 7.65 20.68 -23.84
C ALA A 200 7.59 22.19 -23.54
N ALA A 201 6.42 22.75 -23.28
CA ALA A 201 6.24 24.13 -22.84
C ALA A 201 6.43 24.32 -21.32
N GLY A 202 6.67 23.23 -20.57
CA GLY A 202 6.85 23.27 -19.12
C GLY A 202 5.54 23.32 -18.35
N ARG A 203 4.45 22.77 -18.89
CA ARG A 203 3.15 22.71 -18.22
C ARG A 203 2.87 21.30 -17.72
N LEU A 204 2.31 21.20 -16.54
CA LEU A 204 1.84 19.94 -15.98
C LEU A 204 0.60 19.48 -16.76
N ARG A 205 0.69 18.30 -17.39
CA ARG A 205 -0.34 17.74 -18.27
C ARG A 205 -1.07 16.58 -17.66
N ASP A 206 -0.36 15.78 -16.85
CA ASP A 206 -0.95 14.60 -16.24
C ASP A 206 -0.22 14.19 -14.98
N ARG A 207 -0.91 13.38 -14.19
CA ARG A 207 -0.41 12.74 -12.98
C ARG A 207 -0.70 11.25 -13.12
N ILE A 208 0.34 10.44 -13.33
CA ILE A 208 0.25 9.00 -13.59
C ILE A 208 0.47 8.27 -12.27
N TRP A 209 -0.49 7.47 -11.88
CA TRP A 209 -0.48 6.78 -10.58
C TRP A 209 0.48 5.59 -10.56
N PHE A 210 0.89 5.21 -9.36
CA PHE A 210 1.67 4.00 -9.14
C PHE A 210 0.93 2.74 -9.63
N GLY A 211 1.66 1.81 -10.27
CA GLY A 211 1.08 0.56 -10.78
C GLY A 211 0.27 0.70 -12.07
N ALA A 212 0.30 1.86 -12.72
CA ALA A 212 -0.35 2.07 -14.02
C ALA A 212 0.21 1.15 -15.11
N GLY A 213 1.47 0.74 -14.99
CA GLY A 213 2.19 -0.06 -15.97
C GLY A 213 2.67 0.74 -17.18
N PRO A 214 3.65 0.19 -17.94
CA PRO A 214 4.34 0.93 -19.01
C PRO A 214 3.41 1.34 -20.15
N ASP A 215 2.33 0.59 -20.43
CA ASP A 215 1.39 0.92 -21.50
C ASP A 215 0.64 2.22 -21.23
N VAL A 216 0.25 2.47 -19.99
CA VAL A 216 -0.40 3.73 -19.60
C VAL A 216 0.57 4.90 -19.74
N PHE A 217 1.83 4.75 -19.34
CA PHE A 217 2.84 5.79 -19.56
C PHE A 217 3.00 6.12 -21.04
N VAL A 218 3.09 5.10 -21.90
CA VAL A 218 3.18 5.30 -23.38
C VAL A 218 1.97 6.06 -23.89
N ASP A 219 0.75 5.65 -23.50
CA ASP A 219 -0.48 6.31 -23.92
C ASP A 219 -0.54 7.78 -23.49
N ARG A 220 -0.16 8.06 -22.22
CA ARG A 220 -0.13 9.43 -21.69
C ARG A 220 0.88 10.31 -22.42
N ILE A 221 2.07 9.81 -22.70
CA ILE A 221 3.07 10.53 -23.49
C ILE A 221 2.57 10.75 -24.92
N ALA A 222 1.99 9.74 -25.56
CA ALA A 222 1.42 9.85 -26.89
C ALA A 222 0.31 10.90 -26.97
N SER A 223 -0.45 11.08 -25.91
CA SER A 223 -1.49 12.10 -25.83
C SER A 223 -0.98 13.54 -25.96
N LEU A 224 0.27 13.81 -25.60
CA LEU A 224 0.91 15.12 -25.80
C LEU A 224 1.01 15.47 -27.30
N VAL A 225 1.25 14.45 -28.13
CA VAL A 225 1.36 14.61 -29.59
C VAL A 225 -0.02 14.64 -30.24
N ALA A 226 -0.93 13.78 -29.78
CA ALA A 226 -2.28 13.68 -30.34
C ALA A 226 -3.16 14.88 -30.00
N ARG A 227 -2.87 15.58 -28.91
CA ARG A 227 -3.61 16.78 -28.43
C ARG A 227 -2.64 17.89 -28.05
N PRO A 228 -1.88 18.42 -29.01
CA PRO A 228 -0.90 19.47 -28.73
C PRO A 228 -1.62 20.76 -28.28
N LEU A 229 -1.03 21.46 -27.34
CA LEU A 229 -1.43 22.79 -26.94
C LEU A 229 -0.46 23.82 -27.57
N PRO A 230 -0.83 25.09 -27.70
CA PRO A 230 0.08 26.13 -28.15
C PRO A 230 1.41 26.08 -27.35
N GLY A 231 2.54 25.97 -28.04
CA GLY A 231 3.87 25.84 -27.45
C GLY A 231 4.38 24.40 -27.30
N ASP A 232 3.58 23.36 -27.64
CA ASP A 232 4.03 21.96 -27.64
C ASP A 232 4.85 21.56 -28.89
N THR A 233 5.01 22.42 -29.86
CA THR A 233 5.81 22.13 -31.05
C THR A 233 7.26 21.91 -30.63
N ALA A 234 7.65 20.64 -30.56
CA ALA A 234 9.03 20.25 -30.32
C ALA A 234 9.93 20.88 -31.37
N SER A 235 10.97 21.56 -30.94
CA SER A 235 12.12 21.87 -31.81
C SER A 235 12.71 20.52 -32.23
N SER A 236 12.58 20.17 -33.50
CA SER A 236 13.20 18.99 -34.11
C SER A 236 14.72 19.21 -34.33
N GLY A 237 15.40 19.73 -33.33
CA GLY A 237 16.85 19.79 -33.29
C GLY A 237 17.42 18.47 -32.72
N PRO A 238 18.55 17.98 -33.24
CA PRO A 238 19.20 16.80 -32.70
C PRO A 238 19.57 17.05 -31.23
N VAL A 239 19.11 16.20 -30.36
CA VAL A 239 19.53 16.17 -28.95
C VAL A 239 21.03 15.90 -28.95
N ALA A 240 21.82 16.89 -28.58
CA ALA A 240 23.24 16.71 -28.39
C ALA A 240 23.45 15.68 -27.28
N SER A 241 24.04 14.54 -27.64
CA SER A 241 24.52 13.57 -26.65
C SER A 241 25.49 14.28 -25.70
N PRO A 242 25.41 14.05 -24.39
CA PRO A 242 26.40 14.58 -23.47
C PRO A 242 27.78 14.06 -23.85
N PRO A 243 28.85 14.86 -23.69
CA PRO A 243 30.21 14.44 -24.05
C PRO A 243 30.58 13.20 -23.25
N ALA A 244 31.15 12.22 -23.93
CA ALA A 244 31.65 10.99 -23.33
C ALA A 244 32.62 11.33 -22.18
N SER A 245 32.33 10.82 -21.01
CA SER A 245 33.16 10.97 -19.82
C SER A 245 34.52 10.33 -20.05
N ALA A 246 35.58 11.03 -19.66
CA ALA A 246 36.94 10.51 -19.61
C ALA A 246 37.04 9.29 -18.68
N PRO A 247 37.97 8.35 -18.91
CA PRO A 247 38.09 7.13 -18.12
C PRO A 247 38.43 7.45 -16.65
N PRO A 248 37.92 6.65 -15.70
CA PRO A 248 38.07 6.90 -14.28
C PRO A 248 39.54 6.73 -13.85
N ALA A 249 40.02 7.65 -13.04
CA ALA A 249 41.30 7.54 -12.33
C ALA A 249 41.24 6.44 -11.29
N ALA A 250 42.41 5.83 -11.07
CA ALA A 250 42.65 4.62 -10.30
C ALA A 250 41.95 4.53 -8.92
N THR A 251 41.45 3.35 -8.66
CA THR A 251 40.80 2.82 -7.45
C THR A 251 41.72 2.95 -6.21
N PRO A 252 41.21 3.45 -5.06
CA PRO A 252 41.86 3.23 -3.78
C PRO A 252 41.68 1.77 -3.32
N ALA A 253 42.72 1.22 -2.72
CA ALA A 253 42.83 -0.16 -2.28
C ALA A 253 41.68 -0.60 -1.33
N ALA A 254 41.14 -1.77 -1.62
CA ALA A 254 40.13 -2.45 -0.83
C ALA A 254 40.69 -2.86 0.54
N ILE A 255 39.94 -2.54 1.59
CA ILE A 255 40.13 -3.12 2.94
C ILE A 255 39.59 -4.54 2.89
N ALA A 256 40.43 -5.52 3.19
CA ALA A 256 40.08 -6.92 3.20
C ALA A 256 39.03 -7.26 4.28
N PRO A 257 38.00 -8.07 3.97
CA PRO A 257 37.08 -8.61 4.97
C PRO A 257 37.77 -9.72 5.79
N PRO A 258 37.31 -9.97 7.04
CA PRO A 258 37.87 -11.03 7.87
C PRO A 258 37.63 -12.41 7.27
N SER A 259 38.69 -13.21 7.26
CA SER A 259 38.70 -14.53 6.69
C SER A 259 37.89 -15.53 7.52
N GLY A 260 36.77 -15.96 6.96
CA GLY A 260 36.07 -17.17 7.32
C GLY A 260 35.48 -17.73 6.02
N SER A 261 36.18 -18.63 5.33
CA SER A 261 35.67 -19.27 4.12
C SER A 261 34.47 -20.15 4.45
N PRO A 262 33.27 -19.91 3.87
CA PRO A 262 32.23 -20.92 3.84
C PRO A 262 32.63 -22.05 2.89
N ALA A 263 32.19 -23.27 3.21
CA ALA A 263 32.42 -24.46 2.38
C ALA A 263 31.93 -24.20 0.94
N ALA A 264 32.75 -24.60 -0.03
CA ALA A 264 32.48 -24.40 -1.44
C ALA A 264 31.13 -25.04 -1.82
N GLY A 265 30.17 -24.20 -2.27
CA GLY A 265 28.90 -24.63 -2.84
C GLY A 265 27.63 -24.15 -2.13
N SER A 266 27.71 -23.49 -0.96
CA SER A 266 26.52 -22.98 -0.25
C SER A 266 26.33 -21.50 -0.50
N THR A 267 25.13 -21.11 -0.98
CA THR A 267 24.71 -19.72 -1.07
C THR A 267 24.29 -19.24 0.32
N THR A 268 24.76 -18.08 0.75
CA THR A 268 24.23 -17.44 1.96
C THR A 268 22.77 -17.06 1.74
N VAL A 269 21.89 -17.53 2.62
CA VAL A 269 20.45 -17.32 2.57
C VAL A 269 20.09 -16.26 3.59
N LEU A 270 19.34 -15.22 3.18
CA LEU A 270 18.85 -14.15 4.04
C LEU A 270 17.32 -14.22 4.08
N PRO A 271 16.73 -14.91 5.05
CA PRO A 271 15.28 -14.96 5.21
C PRO A 271 14.76 -13.67 5.85
N THR A 272 13.63 -13.20 5.37
CA THR A 272 12.89 -12.10 5.96
C THR A 272 11.47 -12.56 6.26
N LEU A 273 11.17 -12.75 7.54
CA LEU A 273 9.83 -13.07 8.02
C LEU A 273 8.96 -11.81 7.89
N THR A 274 7.91 -11.90 7.07
CA THR A 274 7.01 -10.76 6.83
C THR A 274 5.76 -10.79 7.73
N THR A 275 5.44 -11.94 8.31
CA THR A 275 4.35 -12.05 9.29
C THR A 275 4.74 -11.32 10.57
N THR A 276 3.92 -10.35 11.01
CA THR A 276 4.26 -9.47 12.14
C THR A 276 3.74 -10.01 13.47
N VAL A 277 2.62 -10.74 13.46
CA VAL A 277 2.01 -11.31 14.69
C VAL A 277 1.91 -12.82 14.58
N ILE A 278 2.70 -13.52 15.40
CA ILE A 278 2.68 -14.97 15.51
C ILE A 278 2.15 -15.32 16.88
N ARG A 279 1.11 -16.16 16.93
CA ARG A 279 0.37 -16.48 18.16
C ARG A 279 0.38 -17.97 18.46
N VAL A 280 0.00 -18.34 19.68
CA VAL A 280 -0.32 -19.72 20.03
C VAL A 280 -1.46 -20.24 19.14
N GLY A 281 -1.36 -21.49 18.68
CA GLY A 281 -2.27 -22.11 17.74
C GLY A 281 -1.82 -21.93 16.28
N ALA A 282 -2.76 -22.02 15.36
CA ALA A 282 -2.50 -22.00 13.92
C ALA A 282 -2.05 -20.62 13.42
N ASN A 283 -0.98 -20.62 12.63
CA ASN A 283 -0.42 -19.44 11.99
C ASN A 283 -0.08 -19.74 10.54
N ARG A 284 -0.18 -18.72 9.70
CA ARG A 284 0.36 -18.69 8.35
C ARG A 284 1.55 -17.73 8.33
N LEU A 285 2.76 -18.28 8.23
CA LEU A 285 3.98 -17.49 8.16
C LEU A 285 4.39 -17.28 6.72
N VAL A 286 4.81 -16.06 6.39
CA VAL A 286 5.29 -15.69 5.06
C VAL A 286 6.74 -15.26 5.13
N MET A 287 7.56 -15.82 4.26
CA MET A 287 8.99 -15.62 4.21
C MET A 287 9.43 -15.21 2.81
N THR A 288 10.03 -14.06 2.67
CA THR A 288 10.82 -13.71 1.49
C THR A 288 12.27 -14.10 1.72
N VAL A 289 12.99 -14.45 0.67
CA VAL A 289 14.36 -14.95 0.80
C VAL A 289 15.24 -14.39 -0.29
N SER A 290 16.38 -13.83 0.10
CA SER A 290 17.38 -13.30 -0.84
C SER A 290 18.79 -13.80 -0.52
N ASP A 291 19.72 -13.57 -1.45
CA ASP A 291 21.14 -13.67 -1.20
C ASP A 291 21.72 -12.32 -0.68
N PRO A 292 23.01 -12.25 -0.29
CA PRO A 292 23.64 -11.01 0.18
C PRO A 292 23.69 -9.87 -0.86
N ASN A 293 23.46 -10.19 -2.13
CA ASN A 293 23.38 -9.21 -3.21
C ASN A 293 21.94 -8.77 -3.50
N ASN A 294 21.02 -9.08 -2.58
CA ASN A 294 19.58 -8.81 -2.70
C ASN A 294 18.92 -9.49 -3.91
N ARG A 295 19.50 -10.62 -4.37
CA ARG A 295 18.92 -11.43 -5.42
C ARG A 295 17.89 -12.38 -4.83
N GLU A 296 16.70 -12.39 -5.41
CA GLU A 296 15.59 -13.27 -5.01
C GLU A 296 15.99 -14.76 -5.09
N LEU A 297 15.65 -15.51 -4.06
CA LEU A 297 15.87 -16.95 -3.98
C LEU A 297 14.56 -17.75 -3.92
N ALA A 298 13.42 -17.11 -3.73
CA ALA A 298 12.11 -17.75 -3.73
C ALA A 298 11.56 -17.85 -5.16
N PHE A 299 11.59 -19.06 -5.71
CA PHE A 299 11.09 -19.40 -7.04
C PHE A 299 10.27 -20.70 -7.00
N PRO A 300 9.39 -20.95 -8.00
CA PRO A 300 8.54 -22.15 -8.04
C PRO A 300 9.30 -23.48 -8.08
N ASP A 301 10.58 -23.47 -8.56
CA ASP A 301 11.45 -24.65 -8.65
C ASP A 301 12.31 -24.84 -7.39
N VAL A 302 12.08 -24.06 -6.35
CA VAL A 302 12.76 -24.14 -5.05
C VAL A 302 11.79 -24.68 -4.00
N THR A 303 12.19 -25.70 -3.27
CA THR A 303 11.49 -26.20 -2.09
C THR A 303 12.06 -25.54 -0.84
N ALA A 304 11.20 -25.12 0.07
CA ALA A 304 11.58 -24.57 1.38
C ALA A 304 11.12 -25.51 2.50
N HIS A 305 12.07 -26.00 3.27
CA HIS A 305 11.83 -26.80 4.47
C HIS A 305 12.02 -25.95 5.71
N PHE A 306 11.06 -25.96 6.61
CA PHE A 306 11.09 -25.19 7.85
C PHE A 306 11.23 -26.11 9.06
N THR A 307 12.04 -25.68 10.03
CA THR A 307 12.11 -26.31 11.34
C THR A 307 12.05 -25.23 12.40
N PHE A 308 11.08 -25.33 13.31
CA PHE A 308 10.87 -24.39 14.40
C PHE A 308 11.23 -25.03 15.74
N ARG A 309 12.05 -24.34 16.53
CA ARG A 309 12.52 -24.81 17.84
C ARG A 309 12.18 -23.77 18.89
N ASP A 310 11.61 -24.22 20.00
CA ASP A 310 11.44 -23.39 21.20
C ASP A 310 12.80 -23.17 21.89
N ALA A 311 12.90 -22.11 22.67
CA ALA A 311 14.07 -21.88 23.53
C ALA A 311 14.22 -22.98 24.61
N ASP A 312 13.11 -23.63 25.03
CA ASP A 312 13.11 -24.80 25.89
C ASP A 312 13.36 -26.07 25.05
N PRO A 313 14.52 -26.75 25.21
CA PRO A 313 14.85 -27.96 24.45
C PRO A 313 13.95 -29.15 24.77
N ALA A 314 13.11 -29.09 25.82
CA ALA A 314 12.13 -30.13 26.12
C ALA A 314 10.92 -30.08 25.16
N VAL A 315 10.70 -28.97 24.45
CA VAL A 315 9.66 -28.82 23.43
C VAL A 315 10.17 -29.46 22.12
N PRO A 316 9.46 -30.46 21.57
CA PRO A 316 9.88 -31.07 20.32
C PRO A 316 9.89 -30.06 19.17
N PRO A 317 10.88 -30.08 18.27
CA PRO A 317 10.91 -29.22 17.10
C PRO A 317 9.75 -29.54 16.14
N ILE A 318 9.23 -28.51 15.49
CA ILE A 318 8.17 -28.64 14.50
C ILE A 318 8.82 -28.53 13.12
N ALA A 319 8.74 -29.61 12.31
CA ALA A 319 9.22 -29.63 10.95
C ALA A 319 8.04 -29.62 9.98
N VAL A 320 8.07 -28.74 8.98
CA VAL A 320 7.00 -28.58 8.00
C VAL A 320 7.53 -28.00 6.69
N ASP A 321 6.95 -28.42 5.58
CA ASP A 321 7.30 -27.90 4.25
C ASP A 321 6.49 -26.63 3.94
N GLY A 322 7.16 -25.64 3.36
CA GLY A 322 6.52 -24.46 2.83
C GLY A 322 6.07 -24.64 1.38
N TYR A 323 5.11 -23.84 0.96
CA TYR A 323 4.70 -23.73 -0.43
C TYR A 323 5.02 -22.35 -1.00
N PHE A 324 5.20 -22.29 -2.30
CA PHE A 324 5.56 -21.07 -3.00
C PHE A 324 4.32 -20.27 -3.41
N ILE A 325 4.38 -18.94 -3.29
CA ILE A 325 3.41 -18.01 -3.87
C ILE A 325 4.11 -16.89 -4.63
N TRP A 326 3.45 -16.36 -5.66
CA TRP A 326 3.89 -15.13 -6.31
C TRP A 326 3.39 -13.90 -5.53
N VAL A 327 4.32 -13.03 -5.13
CA VAL A 327 4.03 -11.67 -4.65
C VAL A 327 3.75 -10.77 -5.85
N SER A 328 4.61 -10.88 -6.87
CA SER A 328 4.44 -10.23 -8.17
C SER A 328 4.77 -11.26 -9.25
N VAL A 329 3.81 -11.59 -10.08
CA VAL A 329 3.91 -12.69 -11.04
C VAL A 329 5.15 -12.57 -11.91
N GLY A 330 6.00 -13.60 -11.89
CA GLY A 330 7.21 -13.70 -12.69
C GLY A 330 8.41 -12.90 -12.17
N ASN A 331 8.27 -12.15 -11.08
CA ASN A 331 9.33 -11.26 -10.60
C ASN A 331 9.73 -11.50 -9.14
N LYS A 332 8.77 -11.60 -8.22
CA LYS A 332 9.04 -11.73 -6.78
C LYS A 332 8.15 -12.79 -6.16
N GLY A 333 8.77 -13.72 -5.45
CA GLY A 333 8.11 -14.83 -4.78
C GLY A 333 8.22 -14.76 -3.26
N ALA A 334 7.47 -15.62 -2.59
CA ALA A 334 7.59 -15.88 -1.16
C ALA A 334 7.28 -17.35 -0.88
N PHE A 335 7.80 -17.85 0.23
CA PHE A 335 7.39 -19.13 0.79
C PHE A 335 6.39 -18.88 1.91
N VAL A 336 5.34 -19.68 1.93
CA VAL A 336 4.32 -19.70 2.97
C VAL A 336 4.41 -21.01 3.70
N VAL A 337 4.26 -20.97 5.02
CA VAL A 337 4.20 -22.16 5.84
C VAL A 337 3.05 -22.04 6.85
N ASP A 338 2.19 -23.06 6.86
CA ASP A 338 1.12 -23.19 7.86
C ASP A 338 1.65 -24.01 9.02
N VAL A 339 1.69 -23.42 10.21
CA VAL A 339 2.28 -24.02 11.41
C VAL A 339 1.45 -23.69 12.66
N SER A 340 1.39 -24.61 13.60
CA SER A 340 0.72 -24.39 14.89
C SER A 340 1.74 -24.43 16.02
N PHE A 341 1.80 -23.34 16.81
CA PHE A 341 2.67 -23.24 17.98
C PHE A 341 1.91 -23.60 19.25
N PRO A 342 2.45 -24.52 20.08
CA PRO A 342 1.74 -25.00 21.28
C PRO A 342 1.77 -24.00 22.45
N MET A 343 2.72 -23.06 22.47
CA MET A 343 2.94 -22.17 23.60
C MET A 343 3.60 -20.86 23.17
N PRO A 344 3.42 -19.78 23.95
CA PRO A 344 4.12 -18.53 23.70
C PRO A 344 5.58 -18.64 24.12
N GLY A 345 6.44 -17.79 23.57
CA GLY A 345 7.85 -17.75 23.93
C GLY A 345 8.75 -17.29 22.79
N ALA A 346 10.06 -17.43 23.02
CA ALA A 346 11.07 -17.17 22.01
C ALA A 346 11.35 -18.45 21.21
N TRP A 347 11.22 -18.34 19.90
CA TRP A 347 11.41 -19.42 18.96
C TRP A 347 12.50 -19.09 17.94
N THR A 348 13.15 -20.13 17.43
CA THR A 348 14.06 -20.03 16.29
C THR A 348 13.53 -20.89 15.16
N GLY A 349 13.26 -20.26 14.02
CA GLY A 349 12.99 -20.94 12.76
C GLY A 349 14.28 -21.15 11.98
N THR A 350 14.39 -22.28 11.31
CA THR A 350 15.40 -22.55 10.28
C THR A 350 14.68 -22.75 8.97
N ILE A 351 15.08 -22.03 7.92
CA ILE A 351 14.66 -22.31 6.54
C ILE A 351 15.81 -22.96 5.78
N ALA A 352 15.54 -24.08 5.14
CA ALA A 352 16.47 -24.76 4.24
C ALA A 352 15.89 -24.78 2.83
N LEU A 353 16.64 -24.24 1.87
CA LEU A 353 16.24 -24.14 0.46
C LEU A 353 16.92 -25.21 -0.37
N GLN A 354 16.14 -25.88 -1.22
CA GLN A 354 16.59 -26.95 -2.09
C GLN A 354 16.02 -26.82 -3.50
N LYS A 355 16.84 -27.17 -4.50
CA LYS A 355 16.42 -27.43 -5.89
C LYS A 355 16.63 -28.89 -6.23
N ALA A 356 16.08 -29.33 -7.37
CA ALA A 356 16.37 -30.66 -7.92
C ALA A 356 17.87 -30.91 -8.14
N THR A 357 18.66 -29.87 -8.36
CA THR A 357 20.11 -29.90 -8.55
C THR A 357 20.90 -30.00 -7.23
N GLY A 358 20.26 -29.86 -6.08
CA GLY A 358 20.88 -29.94 -4.77
C GLY A 358 20.50 -28.76 -3.84
N PRO A 359 21.09 -28.76 -2.63
CA PRO A 359 20.80 -27.69 -1.65
C PRO A 359 21.32 -26.33 -2.13
N ILE A 360 20.54 -25.27 -1.86
CA ILE A 360 20.94 -23.89 -2.09
C ILE A 360 21.65 -23.36 -0.85
N GLY A 361 21.01 -23.50 0.33
CA GLY A 361 21.52 -23.05 1.62
C GLY A 361 20.45 -23.10 2.70
N ALA A 362 20.84 -22.76 3.92
CA ALA A 362 19.93 -22.67 5.06
C ALA A 362 20.31 -21.49 5.94
N ALA A 363 19.32 -20.95 6.68
CA ALA A 363 19.54 -19.89 7.64
C ALA A 363 18.52 -19.95 8.79
N ASP A 364 18.97 -19.50 9.96
CA ASP A 364 18.12 -19.35 11.14
C ASP A 364 17.54 -17.94 11.20
N PHE A 365 16.34 -17.82 11.76
CA PHE A 365 15.67 -16.56 12.05
C PHE A 365 14.95 -16.62 13.40
N PRO A 366 15.25 -15.72 14.33
CA PRO A 366 14.58 -15.67 15.61
C PRO A 366 13.23 -14.93 15.49
N PHE A 367 12.24 -15.35 16.28
CA PHE A 367 10.95 -14.67 16.40
C PHE A 367 10.31 -14.98 17.75
N SER A 368 9.19 -14.31 18.05
CA SER A 368 8.43 -14.54 19.27
C SER A 368 7.01 -14.98 18.94
N VAL A 369 6.53 -15.97 19.69
CA VAL A 369 5.12 -16.38 19.69
C VAL A 369 4.45 -15.72 20.88
N VAL A 370 3.36 -14.99 20.65
CA VAL A 370 2.55 -14.37 21.71
C VAL A 370 1.32 -15.23 22.05
N ASP A 371 0.79 -15.07 23.24
CA ASP A 371 -0.40 -15.81 23.64
C ASP A 371 -1.62 -15.42 22.79
N ARG A 372 -1.82 -14.11 22.56
CA ARG A 372 -2.88 -13.55 21.72
C ARG A 372 -2.33 -12.47 20.79
N GLY A 373 -2.78 -12.49 19.55
CA GLY A 373 -2.48 -11.41 18.59
C GLY A 373 -3.36 -10.19 18.79
N SER A 374 -2.99 -9.09 18.17
CA SER A 374 -3.80 -7.86 18.12
C SER A 374 -5.05 -8.03 17.24
N THR A 375 -4.97 -8.85 16.19
CA THR A 375 -6.06 -9.10 15.24
C THR A 375 -6.99 -10.22 15.73
N PRO A 376 -8.27 -10.23 15.34
CA PRO A 376 -9.16 -11.36 15.58
C PRO A 376 -8.58 -12.67 15.05
N ALA A 377 -8.74 -13.75 15.81
CA ALA A 377 -8.32 -15.08 15.38
C ALA A 377 -9.35 -15.71 14.42
N ILE A 378 -8.93 -16.75 13.69
CA ILE A 378 -9.86 -17.57 12.92
C ILE A 378 -10.90 -18.17 13.88
N GLY A 379 -12.18 -18.02 13.54
CA GLY A 379 -13.32 -18.42 14.37
C GLY A 379 -13.86 -17.34 15.31
N ASP A 380 -13.10 -16.27 15.57
CA ASP A 380 -13.59 -15.13 16.36
C ASP A 380 -14.68 -14.36 15.60
N PRO A 381 -15.61 -13.69 16.32
CA PRO A 381 -16.55 -12.79 15.68
C PRO A 381 -15.81 -11.59 15.06
N ALA A 382 -16.20 -11.22 13.84
CA ALA A 382 -15.69 -10.02 13.21
C ALA A 382 -16.20 -8.77 13.95
N PRO A 383 -15.35 -7.77 14.24
CA PRO A 383 -15.80 -6.50 14.83
C PRO A 383 -16.85 -5.82 13.96
N SER A 384 -18.00 -5.47 14.58
CA SER A 384 -19.07 -4.76 13.89
C SER A 384 -18.77 -3.27 13.91
N ILE A 385 -18.40 -2.75 12.76
CA ILE A 385 -18.06 -1.34 12.57
C ILE A 385 -18.74 -0.81 11.30
N HIS A 386 -19.09 0.47 11.30
CA HIS A 386 -19.53 1.14 10.08
C HIS A 386 -18.31 1.48 9.22
N THR A 387 -18.22 0.88 8.03
CA THR A 387 -17.19 1.20 7.03
C THR A 387 -17.73 2.12 5.95
N PRO A 388 -16.92 3.04 5.39
CA PRO A 388 -17.40 4.00 4.40
C PRO A 388 -18.04 3.32 3.18
N THR A 389 -19.16 3.90 2.72
CA THR A 389 -19.94 3.44 1.58
C THR A 389 -20.19 4.56 0.57
N ALA A 390 -20.66 4.20 -0.62
CA ALA A 390 -21.08 5.17 -1.63
C ALA A 390 -22.27 6.04 -1.19
N ALA A 391 -23.01 5.64 -0.16
CA ALA A 391 -24.13 6.40 0.40
C ALA A 391 -23.69 7.46 1.42
N ASP A 392 -22.44 7.43 1.86
CA ASP A 392 -21.94 8.40 2.84
C ASP A 392 -21.80 9.80 2.21
N PRO A 393 -22.15 10.86 2.95
CA PRO A 393 -22.18 12.23 2.40
C PRO A 393 -20.84 12.73 1.85
N ASN A 394 -19.72 12.21 2.35
CA ASN A 394 -18.38 12.57 1.93
C ASN A 394 -17.84 11.72 0.78
N ALA A 395 -18.56 10.68 0.34
CA ALA A 395 -18.08 9.79 -0.72
C ALA A 395 -17.84 10.52 -2.05
N GLY A 396 -18.74 11.46 -2.39
CA GLY A 396 -18.75 12.12 -3.68
C GLY A 396 -19.20 11.19 -4.81
N GLU A 397 -19.49 11.74 -5.98
CA GLU A 397 -19.96 10.94 -7.14
C GLU A 397 -18.94 9.90 -7.63
N ASN A 398 -17.66 10.15 -7.40
CA ASN A 398 -16.54 9.33 -7.87
C ASN A 398 -15.85 8.55 -6.73
N LEU A 399 -16.39 8.55 -5.53
CA LEU A 399 -15.88 7.87 -4.33
C LEU A 399 -14.52 8.39 -3.80
N TYR A 400 -13.95 9.46 -4.36
CA TYR A 400 -12.64 9.97 -3.94
C TYR A 400 -12.64 10.60 -2.54
N GLY A 401 -13.81 10.80 -1.95
CA GLY A 401 -13.94 11.25 -0.57
C GLY A 401 -13.81 10.13 0.47
N ILE A 402 -13.79 8.86 0.05
CA ILE A 402 -13.71 7.69 0.94
C ILE A 402 -12.60 6.69 0.56
N THR A 403 -11.91 6.89 -0.57
CA THR A 403 -10.80 6.03 -0.99
C THR A 403 -9.74 6.80 -1.75
N THR A 404 -8.51 6.34 -1.64
CA THR A 404 -7.37 6.80 -2.44
C THR A 404 -7.20 6.00 -3.73
N ASP A 405 -8.03 4.97 -3.96
CA ASP A 405 -8.07 4.25 -5.22
C ASP A 405 -8.43 5.22 -6.36
N VAL A 406 -7.55 5.36 -7.32
CA VAL A 406 -7.77 6.25 -8.47
C VAL A 406 -8.82 5.72 -9.45
N PHE A 407 -9.17 4.43 -9.32
CA PHE A 407 -10.23 3.76 -10.06
C PHE A 407 -11.12 2.96 -9.12
N PRO A 408 -11.88 3.63 -8.23
CA PRO A 408 -12.68 2.91 -7.27
C PRO A 408 -13.66 1.97 -7.97
N ASP A 409 -13.67 0.72 -7.55
CA ASP A 409 -14.70 -0.22 -7.97
C ASP A 409 -15.90 -0.05 -7.04
N PRO A 410 -17.06 0.41 -7.52
CA PRO A 410 -18.21 0.69 -6.66
C PRO A 410 -18.70 -0.51 -5.85
N ARG A 411 -18.37 -1.74 -6.28
CA ARG A 411 -18.72 -2.96 -5.56
C ARG A 411 -18.12 -3.03 -4.16
N PHE A 412 -16.96 -2.39 -3.96
CA PHE A 412 -16.25 -2.40 -2.67
C PHE A 412 -16.80 -1.38 -1.65
N TYR A 413 -17.80 -0.59 -2.07
CA TYR A 413 -18.38 0.49 -1.26
C TYR A 413 -19.91 0.45 -1.22
N GLN A 414 -20.51 -0.70 -1.55
CA GLN A 414 -21.97 -0.85 -1.55
C GLN A 414 -22.54 -1.06 -0.16
N PHE A 415 -21.80 -1.75 0.69
CA PHE A 415 -22.24 -2.15 2.01
C PHE A 415 -21.15 -1.85 3.04
N SER A 416 -21.56 -1.47 4.24
CA SER A 416 -20.66 -1.41 5.38
C SER A 416 -20.60 -2.76 6.11
N VAL A 417 -19.54 -2.98 6.90
CA VAL A 417 -19.34 -4.23 7.64
C VAL A 417 -20.48 -4.52 8.60
N ASP A 418 -20.96 -3.52 9.34
CA ASP A 418 -22.10 -3.67 10.25
C ASP A 418 -23.39 -4.11 9.54
N GLN A 419 -23.64 -3.58 8.33
CA GLN A 419 -24.79 -4.00 7.50
C GLN A 419 -24.65 -5.45 7.03
N LEU A 420 -23.45 -5.87 6.62
CA LEU A 420 -23.21 -7.24 6.16
C LEU A 420 -23.33 -8.25 7.30
N LEU A 421 -22.82 -7.91 8.48
CA LEU A 421 -22.98 -8.74 9.70
C LEU A 421 -24.45 -8.86 10.11
N ALA A 422 -25.20 -7.76 10.10
CA ALA A 422 -26.63 -7.77 10.40
C ALA A 422 -27.45 -8.57 9.37
N ALA A 423 -27.02 -8.59 8.12
CA ALA A 423 -27.65 -9.34 7.04
C ALA A 423 -27.19 -10.81 6.93
N HIS A 424 -26.29 -11.27 7.80
CA HIS A 424 -25.69 -12.61 7.76
C HIS A 424 -25.09 -12.96 6.39
N ARG A 425 -24.40 -11.99 5.77
CA ARG A 425 -23.81 -12.18 4.44
C ARG A 425 -22.29 -12.38 4.55
N PRO A 426 -21.71 -13.35 3.83
CA PRO A 426 -20.28 -13.50 3.77
C PRO A 426 -19.66 -12.34 3.02
N PHE A 427 -18.46 -11.93 3.45
CA PHE A 427 -17.75 -10.81 2.83
C PHE A 427 -16.24 -10.93 2.94
N VAL A 428 -15.55 -10.19 2.08
CA VAL A 428 -14.11 -9.98 2.14
C VAL A 428 -13.87 -8.53 2.52
N LEU A 429 -13.18 -8.31 3.65
CA LEU A 429 -12.80 -6.99 4.13
C LEU A 429 -11.31 -6.77 3.89
N THR A 430 -10.97 -5.66 3.25
CA THR A 430 -9.58 -5.31 2.93
C THR A 430 -9.22 -3.96 3.49
N PHE A 431 -8.09 -3.92 4.20
CA PHE A 431 -7.46 -2.70 4.69
C PHE A 431 -6.19 -2.43 3.88
N TYR A 432 -6.18 -1.40 3.08
CA TYR A 432 -5.00 -0.94 2.35
C TYR A 432 -5.21 0.48 1.81
N SER A 433 -4.09 1.20 1.58
CA SER A 433 -4.10 2.54 1.00
C SER A 433 -3.57 2.49 -0.43
N PRO A 434 -4.44 2.42 -1.47
CA PRO A 434 -3.99 2.23 -2.85
C PRO A 434 -2.96 3.24 -3.33
N ALA A 435 -3.06 4.50 -2.91
CA ALA A 435 -2.15 5.56 -3.34
C ALA A 435 -0.98 5.82 -2.35
N TYR A 436 -1.07 5.35 -1.11
CA TYR A 436 -0.13 5.70 -0.04
C TYR A 436 0.41 4.51 0.74
N CYS A 437 0.26 3.32 0.19
CA CYS A 437 0.73 2.09 0.82
C CYS A 437 2.25 2.13 1.03
N PRO A 438 2.74 1.88 2.25
CA PRO A 438 4.17 1.83 2.51
C PRO A 438 4.86 0.58 1.96
N THR A 439 4.07 -0.36 1.40
CA THR A 439 4.56 -1.60 0.79
C THR A 439 4.05 -1.72 -0.65
N THR A 440 4.71 -2.53 -1.48
CA THR A 440 4.26 -2.81 -2.87
C THR A 440 3.12 -3.80 -2.97
N ALA A 441 2.75 -4.42 -1.88
CA ALA A 441 1.73 -5.45 -1.89
C ALA A 441 0.34 -4.90 -2.21
N CYS A 442 0.04 -3.63 -1.91
CA CYS A 442 -1.30 -3.05 -2.06
C CYS A 442 -1.77 -2.96 -3.51
N GLY A 443 -0.92 -2.50 -4.43
CA GLY A 443 -1.29 -2.35 -5.84
C GLY A 443 -1.66 -3.68 -6.52
N PRO A 444 -0.78 -4.68 -6.50
CA PRO A 444 -1.08 -6.02 -7.01
C PRO A 444 -2.28 -6.67 -6.31
N LEU A 445 -2.40 -6.52 -4.98
CA LEU A 445 -3.52 -7.07 -4.23
C LEU A 445 -4.85 -6.47 -4.68
N LEU A 446 -4.94 -5.13 -4.80
CA LEU A 446 -6.15 -4.45 -5.26
C LEU A 446 -6.59 -4.94 -6.64
N LYS A 447 -5.66 -5.05 -7.59
CA LYS A 447 -5.95 -5.58 -8.92
C LYS A 447 -6.49 -7.01 -8.85
N ASN A 448 -5.86 -7.87 -8.05
CA ASN A 448 -6.29 -9.24 -7.86
C ASN A 448 -7.66 -9.32 -7.18
N MET A 449 -7.91 -8.50 -6.15
CA MET A 449 -9.21 -8.45 -5.45
C MET A 449 -10.34 -8.04 -6.39
N LYS A 450 -10.13 -7.05 -7.27
CA LYS A 450 -11.12 -6.65 -8.29
C LYS A 450 -11.40 -7.80 -9.28
N ALA A 451 -10.39 -8.57 -9.66
CA ALA A 451 -10.55 -9.74 -10.52
C ALA A 451 -11.33 -10.86 -9.80
N ILE A 452 -10.94 -11.18 -8.56
CA ILE A 452 -11.60 -12.20 -7.73
C ILE A 452 -13.07 -11.84 -7.48
N ALA A 453 -13.39 -10.57 -7.25
CA ALA A 453 -14.77 -10.12 -7.06
C ALA A 453 -15.69 -10.43 -8.26
N ASN A 454 -15.15 -10.59 -9.47
CA ASN A 454 -15.93 -11.03 -10.64
C ASN A 454 -16.30 -12.53 -10.58
N GLU A 455 -15.50 -13.31 -9.85
CA GLU A 455 -15.69 -14.77 -9.74
C GLU A 455 -16.68 -15.14 -8.62
N PHE A 456 -16.91 -14.23 -7.66
CA PHE A 456 -17.77 -14.45 -6.49
C PHE A 456 -18.86 -13.38 -6.36
N PRO A 457 -19.84 -13.35 -7.26
CA PRO A 457 -20.87 -12.29 -7.29
C PRO A 457 -21.79 -12.27 -6.07
N ASP A 458 -21.89 -13.35 -5.32
CA ASP A 458 -22.73 -13.46 -4.13
C ASP A 458 -21.99 -13.06 -2.84
N VAL A 459 -20.68 -12.80 -2.92
CA VAL A 459 -19.84 -12.35 -1.81
C VAL A 459 -19.64 -10.85 -1.88
N ALA A 460 -19.85 -10.15 -0.79
CA ALA A 460 -19.56 -8.73 -0.72
C ALA A 460 -18.06 -8.48 -0.54
N PHE A 461 -17.55 -7.45 -1.20
CA PHE A 461 -16.18 -6.97 -1.01
C PHE A 461 -16.23 -5.58 -0.38
N VAL A 462 -15.45 -5.36 0.66
CA VAL A 462 -15.35 -4.08 1.38
C VAL A 462 -13.91 -3.63 1.40
N HIS A 463 -13.68 -2.39 1.01
CA HIS A 463 -12.37 -1.74 1.11
C HIS A 463 -12.41 -0.60 2.11
N VAL A 464 -11.37 -0.52 2.93
CA VAL A 464 -11.18 0.50 3.96
C VAL A 464 -9.75 1.06 3.86
N GLU A 465 -9.63 2.39 3.79
CA GLU A 465 -8.37 3.09 4.02
C GLU A 465 -7.99 2.92 5.50
N PRO A 466 -6.85 2.32 5.84
CA PRO A 466 -6.54 2.00 7.22
C PRO A 466 -6.02 3.18 8.04
N HIS A 467 -5.57 4.24 7.38
CA HIS A 467 -4.91 5.37 8.05
C HIS A 467 -5.85 6.54 8.32
N MET A 468 -5.43 7.42 9.23
CA MET A 468 -6.06 8.71 9.40
C MET A 468 -5.92 9.51 8.10
N MET A 469 -7.06 9.95 7.57
CA MET A 469 -7.13 10.63 6.28
C MET A 469 -7.75 12.01 6.45
N THR A 470 -7.28 12.95 5.67
CA THR A 470 -7.86 14.28 5.52
C THR A 470 -8.31 14.51 4.08
N ASN A 471 -9.35 15.33 3.88
CA ASN A 471 -9.79 15.70 2.54
C ASN A 471 -9.08 16.98 2.12
N TYR A 472 -8.27 16.90 1.09
CA TYR A 472 -7.60 18.05 0.50
C TYR A 472 -8.02 18.21 -0.96
N GLY A 473 -8.76 19.28 -1.26
CA GLY A 473 -9.22 19.57 -2.62
C GLY A 473 -10.14 18.49 -3.23
N GLY A 474 -10.95 17.81 -2.42
CA GLY A 474 -11.88 16.76 -2.86
C GLY A 474 -11.25 15.37 -2.98
N ARG A 475 -10.02 15.17 -2.50
CA ARG A 475 -9.33 13.89 -2.46
C ARG A 475 -8.88 13.55 -1.05
N LEU A 476 -8.93 12.27 -0.71
CA LEU A 476 -8.35 11.76 0.52
C LEU A 476 -6.82 11.77 0.42
N MET A 477 -6.21 12.23 1.50
CA MET A 477 -4.77 12.18 1.71
C MET A 477 -4.49 11.75 3.15
N PRO A 478 -3.38 11.04 3.42
CA PRO A 478 -2.99 10.72 4.78
C PRO A 478 -2.81 11.98 5.62
N ASP A 479 -3.30 11.94 6.85
CA ASP A 479 -3.07 13.00 7.83
C ASP A 479 -1.71 12.82 8.50
N TYR A 480 -0.76 13.65 8.14
CA TYR A 480 0.59 13.68 8.75
C TYR A 480 0.73 14.76 9.82
N SER A 481 -0.34 15.29 10.36
CA SER A 481 -0.30 16.39 11.36
C SER A 481 0.51 16.02 12.60
N THR A 482 0.58 14.74 12.95
CA THR A 482 1.40 14.21 14.05
C THR A 482 2.85 13.90 13.65
N GLY A 483 3.20 14.02 12.36
CA GLY A 483 4.50 13.64 11.81
C GLY A 483 4.65 12.14 11.53
N GLN A 484 3.61 11.34 11.78
CA GLN A 484 3.56 9.90 11.54
C GLN A 484 2.27 9.51 10.81
N LEU A 485 2.31 8.37 10.14
CA LEU A 485 1.14 7.76 9.53
C LEU A 485 0.43 6.90 10.58
N GLU A 486 -0.70 7.39 11.09
CA GLU A 486 -1.45 6.70 12.14
C GLU A 486 -2.61 5.88 11.56
N PHE A 487 -2.85 4.70 12.13
CA PHE A 487 -4.06 3.94 11.84
C PHE A 487 -5.30 4.65 12.37
N ASN A 488 -6.37 4.62 11.60
CA ASN A 488 -7.68 5.14 12.01
C ASN A 488 -8.40 4.16 12.97
N ASP A 489 -9.57 4.57 13.47
CA ASP A 489 -10.32 3.79 14.44
C ASP A 489 -10.87 2.48 13.85
N LEU A 490 -11.11 2.41 12.52
CA LEU A 490 -11.54 1.19 11.83
C LEU A 490 -10.43 0.14 11.84
N ALA A 491 -9.22 0.53 11.47
CA ALA A 491 -8.04 -0.34 11.51
C ALA A 491 -7.70 -0.78 12.94
N LYS A 492 -7.82 0.15 13.92
CA LYS A 492 -7.61 -0.14 15.35
C LYS A 492 -8.65 -1.13 15.89
N ALA A 493 -9.92 -1.04 15.47
CA ALA A 493 -10.96 -1.97 15.88
C ALA A 493 -10.68 -3.42 15.45
N TYR A 494 -10.04 -3.59 14.30
CA TYR A 494 -9.56 -4.89 13.83
C TYR A 494 -8.15 -5.22 14.30
N GLY A 495 -7.50 -4.31 15.03
CA GLY A 495 -6.17 -4.50 15.59
C GLY A 495 -5.08 -4.81 14.56
N ILE A 496 -5.25 -4.35 13.30
CA ILE A 496 -4.28 -4.63 12.24
C ILE A 496 -2.95 -3.93 12.55
N PRO A 497 -1.81 -4.64 12.45
CA PRO A 497 -0.50 -4.07 12.75
C PRO A 497 0.15 -3.41 11.52
N VAL A 498 -0.32 -3.75 10.33
CA VAL A 498 0.32 -3.37 9.05
C VAL A 498 -0.70 -3.44 7.91
N GLU A 499 -0.44 -2.79 6.79
CA GLU A 499 -1.19 -2.93 5.54
C GLU A 499 -0.33 -3.51 4.39
N PRO A 500 -0.96 -4.20 3.44
CA PRO A 500 -2.37 -4.55 3.37
C PRO A 500 -2.75 -5.68 4.33
N PHE A 501 -4.02 -5.69 4.75
CA PHE A 501 -4.60 -6.77 5.55
C PHE A 501 -5.95 -7.19 4.99
N VAL A 502 -6.20 -8.51 4.92
CA VAL A 502 -7.43 -9.08 4.35
C VAL A 502 -8.07 -10.00 5.37
N PHE A 503 -9.37 -9.84 5.57
CA PHE A 503 -10.22 -10.79 6.30
C PHE A 503 -11.27 -11.37 5.38
N VAL A 504 -11.48 -12.68 5.48
CA VAL A 504 -12.65 -13.37 4.90
C VAL A 504 -13.57 -13.71 6.04
N VAL A 505 -14.83 -13.28 5.96
CA VAL A 505 -15.83 -13.43 7.01
C VAL A 505 -16.99 -14.27 6.48
N ASP A 506 -17.39 -15.27 7.24
CA ASP A 506 -18.49 -16.16 6.88
C ASP A 506 -19.88 -15.55 7.15
N ALA A 507 -20.95 -16.25 6.75
CA ALA A 507 -22.33 -15.83 6.96
C ALA A 507 -22.74 -15.78 8.45
N GLN A 508 -21.98 -16.41 9.33
CA GLN A 508 -22.16 -16.34 10.80
C GLN A 508 -21.42 -15.15 11.42
N GLY A 509 -20.77 -14.33 10.59
CA GLY A 509 -20.01 -13.18 11.04
C GLY A 509 -18.68 -13.54 11.72
N ARG A 510 -18.12 -14.72 11.43
CA ARG A 510 -16.85 -15.18 12.00
C ARG A 510 -15.73 -15.03 11.00
N ILE A 511 -14.54 -14.75 11.50
CA ILE A 511 -13.31 -14.71 10.68
C ILE A 511 -13.02 -16.14 10.19
N ALA A 512 -13.19 -16.38 8.91
CA ALA A 512 -12.87 -17.64 8.26
C ALA A 512 -11.40 -17.74 7.85
N ALA A 513 -10.81 -16.59 7.44
CA ALA A 513 -9.39 -16.48 7.14
C ALA A 513 -8.90 -15.03 7.34
N SER A 514 -7.61 -14.89 7.59
CA SER A 514 -6.94 -13.59 7.65
C SER A 514 -5.57 -13.66 6.96
N PHE A 515 -5.22 -12.61 6.21
CA PHE A 515 -3.97 -12.54 5.46
C PHE A 515 -3.32 -11.17 5.70
N GLU A 516 -2.04 -11.21 5.96
CA GLU A 516 -1.20 -10.07 6.28
C GLU A 516 -0.18 -9.86 5.15
N LEU A 517 -0.03 -8.64 4.69
CA LEU A 517 0.95 -8.18 3.69
C LEU A 517 0.87 -8.92 2.35
N ILE A 518 1.17 -10.19 2.34
CA ILE A 518 1.36 -10.99 1.13
C ILE A 518 0.40 -12.16 1.12
N VAL A 519 -0.43 -12.24 0.07
CA VAL A 519 -1.37 -13.34 -0.13
C VAL A 519 -1.50 -13.68 -1.61
N GLY A 520 -1.52 -14.97 -1.92
CA GLY A 520 -1.79 -15.47 -3.27
C GLY A 520 -3.28 -15.38 -3.63
N SER A 521 -3.57 -15.12 -4.89
CA SER A 521 -4.97 -15.07 -5.37
C SER A 521 -5.72 -16.39 -5.13
N ASP A 522 -5.03 -17.53 -5.23
CA ASP A 522 -5.64 -18.85 -5.01
C ASP A 522 -5.96 -19.11 -3.53
N GLU A 523 -5.15 -18.55 -2.61
CA GLU A 523 -5.43 -18.60 -1.17
C GLU A 523 -6.73 -17.84 -0.83
N ILE A 524 -6.91 -16.64 -1.41
CA ILE A 524 -8.13 -15.84 -1.22
C ILE A 524 -9.34 -16.60 -1.78
N ARG A 525 -9.24 -17.18 -2.99
CA ARG A 525 -10.31 -17.99 -3.60
C ARG A 525 -10.68 -19.19 -2.73
N ALA A 526 -9.68 -19.90 -2.21
CA ALA A 526 -9.90 -21.04 -1.32
C ALA A 526 -10.60 -20.62 -0.02
N ALA A 527 -10.16 -19.52 0.58
CA ALA A 527 -10.78 -18.97 1.80
C ALA A 527 -12.24 -18.54 1.57
N ILE A 528 -12.54 -17.88 0.44
CA ILE A 528 -13.92 -17.49 0.08
C ILE A 528 -14.80 -18.74 -0.09
N ARG A 529 -14.35 -19.76 -0.83
CA ARG A 529 -15.10 -21.01 -1.01
C ARG A 529 -15.39 -21.70 0.34
N ALA A 530 -14.39 -21.75 1.22
CA ALA A 530 -14.56 -22.31 2.57
C ALA A 530 -15.60 -21.52 3.40
N ALA A 531 -15.54 -20.19 3.35
CA ALA A 531 -16.46 -19.30 4.08
C ALA A 531 -17.91 -19.35 3.54
N THR A 532 -18.10 -19.68 2.27
CA THR A 532 -19.43 -19.74 1.61
C THR A 532 -20.04 -21.13 1.56
N GLY A 533 -19.38 -22.15 2.16
CA GLY A 533 -19.88 -23.53 2.15
C GLY A 533 -19.82 -24.22 0.78
N GLY A 534 -19.13 -23.64 -0.18
CA GLY A 534 -18.80 -24.27 -1.45
C GLY A 534 -17.70 -25.30 -1.21
N GLY A 535 -18.10 -26.55 -0.92
CA GLY A 535 -17.20 -27.69 -0.78
C GLY A 535 -16.35 -27.88 -2.04
N ALA A 536 -15.14 -28.44 -1.81
CA ALA A 536 -14.15 -28.79 -2.82
C ALA A 536 -14.69 -29.74 -3.87
#